data_9daadda20b063f447a0d61adcae707e4
#
_entry.id   9daadda20b063f447a0d61adcae707e4
#
_cell.length_a   1.000
_cell.length_b   1.000
_cell.length_c   1.000
_cell.angle_alpha   90.00
_cell.angle_beta   90.00
_cell.angle_gamma   90.00
#
_symmetry.space_group_name_H-M   'P 1'
#
loop_
_entity.id
_entity.type
_entity.pdbx_description
1 polymer ?
#
loop_
_entity_poly.entity_id
_entity_poly.type
_entity_poly.pdbx_seq_one_letter_code
_entity_poly.pdbx_strand_id
1 'polypeptide(L)'
;MKKTYTISGMTCNSCKSTILQNLNEIPEIESVEVNLEKAEAIIFMKSNIELSELQNALPSKFHIEEKVVDDSDTLINEPSIKSDQEKSKLQQLKPLLIILIYISIASVLMNFKNWNSSEAMLDFMGLFYIVFSFFKMLDFKGFPESFRMYDPLAKRLPIYGWIYPFIETGLGLMLLMRFEIKIALIITLIVLGITTIGVTKTLLNKKSIRCACLGTALKLPMTEATFIENVIMIAMAISMLTNYTVV
;
A
#
# COMPACT_ATOMS: atom_id res chain seq x y z
N MET A 1 -9.16 -32.75 4.41
CA MET A 1 -10.47 -32.03 4.53
C MET A 1 -10.18 -30.59 4.92
N LYS A 2 -11.00 -29.63 4.45
CA LYS A 2 -10.84 -28.19 4.78
C LYS A 2 -12.08 -27.76 5.55
N LYS A 3 -11.90 -27.19 6.74
CA LYS A 3 -12.99 -26.61 7.54
C LYS A 3 -12.61 -25.20 8.02
N THR A 4 -13.62 -24.35 8.14
CA THR A 4 -13.44 -22.98 8.62
C THR A 4 -14.09 -22.84 9.99
N TYR A 5 -13.32 -22.28 10.93
CA TYR A 5 -13.75 -22.07 12.31
C TYR A 5 -13.64 -20.59 12.66
N THR A 6 -14.56 -20.12 13.49
CA THR A 6 -14.44 -18.81 14.13
C THR A 6 -13.74 -19.00 15.47
N ILE A 7 -12.70 -18.19 15.74
CA ILE A 7 -11.97 -18.23 17.01
C ILE A 7 -12.09 -16.88 17.71
N SER A 8 -12.84 -16.84 18.78
CA SER A 8 -12.95 -15.64 19.64
C SER A 8 -11.81 -15.54 20.64
N GLY A 9 -11.51 -14.30 21.10
CA GLY A 9 -10.41 -14.03 22.03
C GLY A 9 -9.08 -13.68 21.37
N MET A 10 -9.00 -13.63 20.04
CA MET A 10 -7.81 -13.17 19.31
C MET A 10 -7.76 -11.65 19.25
N THR A 11 -6.74 -11.02 19.85
CA THR A 11 -6.57 -9.56 19.84
C THR A 11 -5.24 -9.07 19.29
N CYS A 12 -4.26 -9.96 19.08
CA CYS A 12 -2.90 -9.58 18.68
C CYS A 12 -2.17 -10.70 17.93
N ASN A 13 -1.04 -10.34 17.30
CA ASN A 13 -0.23 -11.30 16.56
C ASN A 13 0.35 -12.42 17.44
N SER A 14 0.61 -12.18 18.72
CA SER A 14 1.03 -13.21 19.67
C SER A 14 -0.07 -14.25 19.87
N CYS A 15 -1.34 -13.83 19.92
CA CYS A 15 -2.50 -14.74 19.99
C CYS A 15 -2.55 -15.65 18.75
N LYS A 16 -2.36 -15.06 17.56
CA LYS A 16 -2.28 -15.81 16.29
C LYS A 16 -1.17 -16.86 16.32
N SER A 17 0.04 -16.49 16.78
CA SER A 17 1.18 -17.42 16.86
C SER A 17 0.90 -18.58 17.83
N THR A 18 0.29 -18.30 18.98
CA THR A 18 -0.09 -19.32 19.97
C THR A 18 -1.10 -20.32 19.38
N ILE A 19 -2.11 -19.84 18.66
CA ILE A 19 -3.12 -20.71 18.01
C ILE A 19 -2.48 -21.57 16.93
N LEU A 20 -1.64 -20.97 16.08
CA LEU A 20 -0.92 -21.72 15.04
C LEU A 20 -0.02 -22.82 15.64
N GLN A 21 0.68 -22.53 16.71
CA GLN A 21 1.55 -23.50 17.37
C GLN A 21 0.74 -24.65 17.96
N ASN A 22 -0.28 -24.37 18.77
CA ASN A 22 -1.04 -25.40 19.46
C ASN A 22 -1.86 -26.29 18.48
N LEU A 23 -2.44 -25.70 17.45
CA LEU A 23 -3.21 -26.49 16.46
C LEU A 23 -2.29 -27.33 15.57
N ASN A 24 -1.08 -26.85 15.21
CA ASN A 24 -0.11 -27.64 14.44
C ASN A 24 0.54 -28.78 15.23
N GLU A 25 0.39 -28.83 16.57
CA GLU A 25 0.83 -29.95 17.41
C GLU A 25 -0.09 -31.18 17.30
N ILE A 26 -1.31 -31.00 16.75
CA ILE A 26 -2.26 -32.12 16.53
C ILE A 26 -1.82 -32.91 15.28
N PRO A 27 -1.54 -34.24 15.38
CA PRO A 27 -0.99 -35.00 14.27
C PRO A 27 -1.90 -35.12 13.04
N GLU A 28 -3.22 -35.01 13.22
CA GLU A 28 -4.24 -35.07 12.20
C GLU A 28 -4.36 -33.77 11.40
N ILE A 29 -3.75 -32.67 11.87
CA ILE A 29 -3.75 -31.37 11.19
C ILE A 29 -2.56 -31.29 10.23
N GLU A 30 -2.85 -31.00 8.98
CA GLU A 30 -1.85 -30.82 7.92
C GLU A 30 -1.32 -29.39 7.85
N SER A 31 -2.22 -28.41 7.98
CA SER A 31 -1.86 -27.00 8.05
C SER A 31 -3.01 -26.16 8.63
N VAL A 32 -2.64 -25.00 9.20
CA VAL A 32 -3.58 -24.04 9.79
C VAL A 32 -3.28 -22.66 9.26
N GLU A 33 -4.31 -21.97 8.78
CA GLU A 33 -4.26 -20.56 8.40
C GLU A 33 -5.14 -19.73 9.33
N VAL A 34 -4.56 -18.78 10.07
CA VAL A 34 -5.32 -17.93 11.00
C VAL A 34 -5.40 -16.50 10.49
N ASN A 35 -6.63 -16.00 10.37
CA ASN A 35 -6.93 -14.63 10.02
C ASN A 35 -7.38 -13.86 11.28
N LEU A 36 -6.53 -12.92 11.74
CA LEU A 36 -6.80 -12.12 12.92
C LEU A 36 -7.95 -11.11 12.72
N GLU A 37 -8.10 -10.56 11.51
CA GLU A 37 -9.10 -9.51 11.23
C GLU A 37 -10.52 -10.06 11.18
N LYS A 38 -10.67 -11.30 10.68
CA LYS A 38 -11.96 -11.99 10.59
C LYS A 38 -12.26 -12.86 11.81
N ALA A 39 -11.31 -12.98 12.74
CA ALA A 39 -11.35 -13.93 13.85
C ALA A 39 -11.61 -15.37 13.39
N GLU A 40 -11.03 -15.78 12.24
CA GLU A 40 -11.26 -17.08 11.60
C GLU A 40 -9.97 -17.90 11.50
N ALA A 41 -10.12 -19.21 11.59
CA ALA A 41 -9.07 -20.17 11.28
C ALA A 41 -9.56 -21.17 10.22
N ILE A 42 -8.75 -21.38 9.20
CA ILE A 42 -8.95 -22.44 8.20
C ILE A 42 -8.00 -23.57 8.56
N ILE A 43 -8.56 -24.73 8.84
CA ILE A 43 -7.80 -25.92 9.24
C ILE A 43 -7.89 -26.96 8.14
N PHE A 44 -6.73 -27.41 7.67
CA PHE A 44 -6.59 -28.53 6.74
C PHE A 44 -6.27 -29.79 7.54
N MET A 45 -7.16 -30.78 7.48
CA MET A 45 -7.10 -31.99 8.30
C MET A 45 -7.04 -33.23 7.41
N LYS A 46 -6.32 -34.27 7.87
CA LYS A 46 -6.27 -35.59 7.24
C LYS A 46 -7.54 -36.41 7.53
N SER A 47 -8.04 -36.30 8.75
CA SER A 47 -9.28 -36.91 9.24
C SER A 47 -10.16 -35.88 9.92
N ASN A 48 -11.45 -36.19 10.10
CA ASN A 48 -12.37 -35.29 10.80
C ASN A 48 -12.02 -35.28 12.30
N ILE A 49 -11.71 -34.11 12.84
CA ILE A 49 -11.40 -33.89 14.26
C ILE A 49 -12.64 -33.29 14.91
N GLU A 50 -12.98 -33.76 16.13
CA GLU A 50 -14.07 -33.18 16.90
C GLU A 50 -13.75 -31.78 17.41
N LEU A 51 -14.77 -30.93 17.48
CA LEU A 51 -14.62 -29.54 17.96
C LEU A 51 -14.08 -29.46 19.39
N SER A 52 -14.43 -30.44 20.21
CA SER A 52 -13.96 -30.61 21.60
C SER A 52 -12.44 -30.78 21.67
N GLU A 53 -11.86 -31.51 20.74
CA GLU A 53 -10.41 -31.77 20.68
C GLU A 53 -9.65 -30.51 20.25
N LEU A 54 -10.15 -29.77 19.23
CA LEU A 54 -9.61 -28.49 18.82
C LEU A 54 -9.70 -27.45 19.94
N GLN A 55 -10.81 -27.44 20.72
CA GLN A 55 -10.97 -26.53 21.84
C GLN A 55 -10.02 -26.86 22.98
N ASN A 56 -9.77 -28.15 23.26
CA ASN A 56 -8.86 -28.59 24.33
C ASN A 56 -7.38 -28.28 23.99
N ALA A 57 -7.02 -28.24 22.73
CA ALA A 57 -5.68 -27.85 22.27
C ALA A 57 -5.41 -26.35 22.44
N LEU A 58 -6.46 -25.55 22.56
CA LEU A 58 -6.32 -24.09 22.69
C LEU A 58 -6.39 -23.67 24.18
N PRO A 59 -5.63 -22.65 24.60
CA PRO A 59 -5.78 -22.02 25.91
C PRO A 59 -7.23 -21.56 26.15
N SER A 60 -7.68 -21.62 27.41
CA SER A 60 -9.06 -21.32 27.83
C SER A 60 -9.58 -19.91 27.49
N LYS A 61 -8.70 -19.00 27.11
CA LYS A 61 -9.04 -17.65 26.64
C LYS A 61 -9.57 -17.62 25.19
N PHE A 62 -9.39 -18.70 24.42
CA PHE A 62 -9.86 -18.82 23.05
C PHE A 62 -11.05 -19.76 22.97
N HIS A 63 -12.10 -19.35 22.26
CA HIS A 63 -13.24 -20.21 21.96
C HIS A 63 -13.28 -20.44 20.45
N ILE A 64 -13.37 -21.72 20.06
CA ILE A 64 -13.46 -22.16 18.67
C ILE A 64 -14.88 -22.67 18.38
N GLU A 65 -15.47 -22.19 17.28
CA GLU A 65 -16.80 -22.60 16.83
C GLU A 65 -16.73 -22.96 15.34
N GLU A 66 -17.42 -24.03 14.96
CA GLU A 66 -17.48 -24.40 13.54
C GLU A 66 -18.41 -23.43 12.80
N LYS A 67 -17.90 -22.80 11.76
CA LYS A 67 -18.70 -21.91 10.91
C LYS A 67 -19.54 -22.77 9.98
N VAL A 68 -20.83 -22.96 10.29
CA VAL A 68 -21.78 -23.62 9.40
C VAL A 68 -21.98 -22.72 8.18
N VAL A 69 -21.47 -23.15 7.04
CA VAL A 69 -21.81 -22.53 5.75
C VAL A 69 -23.17 -23.09 5.37
N ASP A 70 -24.21 -22.26 5.45
CA ASP A 70 -25.54 -22.61 4.95
C ASP A 70 -25.46 -22.88 3.44
N ASP A 71 -25.63 -24.13 3.06
CA ASP A 71 -25.69 -24.61 1.68
C ASP A 71 -27.07 -24.25 1.05
N SER A 72 -27.29 -22.96 0.83
CA SER A 72 -28.47 -22.53 0.04
C SER A 72 -28.08 -21.47 -0.99
N ASP A 73 -27.08 -21.79 -1.81
CA ASP A 73 -26.93 -21.20 -3.15
C ASP A 73 -26.08 -22.13 -4.03
N THR A 74 -26.65 -23.31 -4.29
CA THR A 74 -26.21 -24.16 -5.39
C THR A 74 -26.88 -23.68 -6.66
N LEU A 75 -26.15 -23.00 -7.51
CA LEU A 75 -26.14 -23.28 -8.97
C LEU A 75 -25.13 -22.32 -9.66
N ILE A 76 -24.15 -22.98 -10.31
CA ILE A 76 -23.32 -22.47 -11.40
C ILE A 76 -22.13 -21.57 -10.99
N ASN A 77 -20.97 -22.17 -10.71
CA ASN A 77 -19.74 -22.04 -11.49
C ASN A 77 -18.57 -22.69 -10.72
N GLU A 78 -17.82 -23.52 -11.43
CA GLU A 78 -16.62 -24.20 -10.93
C GLU A 78 -15.64 -23.20 -10.26
N PRO A 79 -15.05 -23.56 -9.10
CA PRO A 79 -14.07 -22.70 -8.47
C PRO A 79 -12.73 -22.84 -9.18
N SER A 80 -12.39 -21.88 -10.00
CA SER A 80 -10.99 -21.65 -10.33
C SER A 80 -10.27 -21.24 -9.04
N ILE A 81 -9.58 -22.21 -8.42
CA ILE A 81 -8.70 -22.07 -7.25
C ILE A 81 -7.48 -21.23 -7.64
N LYS A 82 -7.67 -19.94 -7.95
CA LYS A 82 -6.59 -18.98 -8.22
C LYS A 82 -6.96 -17.52 -7.97
N SER A 83 -8.08 -17.18 -7.34
CA SER A 83 -8.56 -15.80 -7.34
C SER A 83 -8.55 -15.04 -6.02
N ASP A 84 -8.19 -15.62 -4.87
CA ASP A 84 -8.11 -14.86 -3.62
C ASP A 84 -6.72 -14.21 -3.36
N GLN A 85 -5.72 -14.49 -4.19
CA GLN A 85 -4.44 -13.77 -4.18
C GLN A 85 -4.33 -12.68 -5.26
N GLU A 86 -5.28 -12.62 -6.18
CA GLU A 86 -5.39 -11.57 -7.19
C GLU A 86 -6.77 -10.90 -7.13
N LYS A 87 -7.12 -10.30 -6.02
CA LYS A 87 -7.88 -9.05 -6.14
C LYS A 87 -6.98 -8.19 -6.99
N SER A 88 -7.36 -8.01 -8.26
CA SER A 88 -6.45 -7.61 -9.32
C SER A 88 -5.64 -6.43 -8.77
N LYS A 89 -4.32 -6.38 -9.00
CA LYS A 89 -3.45 -5.28 -8.58
C LYS A 89 -4.08 -3.92 -8.90
N LEU A 90 -4.88 -3.86 -9.96
CA LEU A 90 -5.74 -2.76 -10.34
C LEU A 90 -6.82 -2.39 -9.29
N GLN A 91 -7.45 -3.34 -8.62
CA GLN A 91 -8.43 -3.01 -7.56
C GLN A 91 -7.75 -2.39 -6.34
N GLN A 92 -6.53 -2.82 -6.04
CA GLN A 92 -5.74 -2.23 -4.96
C GLN A 92 -5.22 -0.83 -5.33
N LEU A 93 -4.86 -0.59 -6.61
CA LEU A 93 -4.43 0.71 -7.12
C LEU A 93 -5.58 1.68 -7.42
N LYS A 94 -6.85 1.21 -7.37
CA LYS A 94 -8.03 2.01 -7.71
C LYS A 94 -8.09 3.38 -6.99
N PRO A 95 -7.85 3.50 -5.67
CA PRO A 95 -7.88 4.81 -5.00
C PRO A 95 -6.82 5.76 -5.53
N LEU A 96 -5.62 5.27 -5.79
CA LEU A 96 -4.52 6.02 -6.37
C LEU A 96 -4.88 6.55 -7.76
N LEU A 97 -5.40 5.67 -8.63
CA LEU A 97 -5.82 6.04 -9.98
C LEU A 97 -6.93 7.09 -9.96
N ILE A 98 -7.89 6.99 -9.04
CA ILE A 98 -8.94 8.00 -8.87
C ILE A 98 -8.34 9.35 -8.52
N ILE A 99 -7.40 9.42 -7.57
CA ILE A 99 -6.71 10.65 -7.18
C ILE A 99 -5.95 11.24 -8.37
N LEU A 100 -5.19 10.41 -9.10
CA LEU A 100 -4.45 10.86 -10.30
C LEU A 100 -5.37 11.42 -11.38
N ILE A 101 -6.51 10.76 -11.64
CA ILE A 101 -7.51 11.25 -12.60
C ILE A 101 -8.08 12.59 -12.11
N TYR A 102 -8.38 12.71 -10.81
CA TYR A 102 -8.93 13.95 -10.26
C TYR A 102 -7.94 15.11 -10.38
N ILE A 103 -6.68 14.90 -10.08
CA ILE A 103 -5.61 15.90 -10.23
C ILE A 103 -5.43 16.26 -11.71
N SER A 104 -5.47 15.27 -12.63
CA SER A 104 -5.36 15.52 -14.06
C SER A 104 -6.50 16.38 -14.59
N ILE A 105 -7.73 16.06 -14.19
CA ILE A 105 -8.90 16.86 -14.57
C ILE A 105 -8.80 18.28 -14.02
N ALA A 106 -8.39 18.45 -12.76
CA ALA A 106 -8.20 19.75 -12.14
C ALA A 106 -7.17 20.60 -12.91
N SER A 107 -6.00 20.02 -13.22
CA SER A 107 -4.94 20.68 -13.99
C SER A 107 -5.44 21.13 -15.39
N VAL A 108 -6.17 20.27 -16.09
CA VAL A 108 -6.75 20.58 -17.40
C VAL A 108 -7.80 21.71 -17.28
N LEU A 109 -8.67 21.65 -16.27
CA LEU A 109 -9.71 22.67 -16.07
C LEU A 109 -9.10 24.04 -15.74
N MET A 110 -8.02 24.10 -14.95
CA MET A 110 -7.33 25.36 -14.63
C MET A 110 -6.79 26.04 -15.88
N ASN A 111 -6.39 25.27 -16.89
CA ASN A 111 -5.79 25.76 -18.13
C ASN A 111 -6.76 25.76 -19.32
N PHE A 112 -8.05 25.49 -19.11
CA PHE A 112 -9.02 25.28 -20.19
C PHE A 112 -9.21 26.51 -21.09
N LYS A 113 -9.20 27.73 -20.54
CA LYS A 113 -9.44 28.96 -21.29
C LYS A 113 -8.27 29.35 -22.20
N ASN A 114 -7.04 29.19 -21.70
CA ASN A 114 -5.81 29.51 -22.41
C ASN A 114 -4.90 28.28 -22.34
N TRP A 115 -5.15 27.31 -23.22
CA TRP A 115 -4.44 26.04 -23.16
C TRP A 115 -2.93 26.21 -23.34
N ASN A 116 -2.19 25.86 -22.30
CA ASN A 116 -0.74 25.75 -22.34
C ASN A 116 -0.33 24.45 -21.66
N SER A 117 0.25 23.54 -22.42
CA SER A 117 0.65 22.23 -21.91
C SER A 117 1.71 22.33 -20.80
N SER A 118 2.63 23.29 -20.88
CA SER A 118 3.66 23.50 -19.84
C SER A 118 3.02 23.98 -18.52
N GLU A 119 2.05 24.90 -18.60
CA GLU A 119 1.33 25.36 -17.42
C GLU A 119 0.50 24.24 -16.81
N ALA A 120 -0.22 23.45 -17.62
CA ALA A 120 -0.97 22.31 -17.17
C ALA A 120 -0.09 21.24 -16.48
N MET A 121 1.14 21.02 -16.98
CA MET A 121 2.10 20.11 -16.35
C MET A 121 2.58 20.64 -14.99
N LEU A 122 2.84 21.94 -14.88
CA LEU A 122 3.22 22.55 -13.60
C LEU A 122 2.10 22.44 -12.56
N ASP A 123 0.86 22.72 -12.98
CA ASP A 123 -0.31 22.58 -12.11
C ASP A 123 -0.52 21.13 -11.67
N PHE A 124 -0.39 20.18 -12.59
CA PHE A 124 -0.47 18.76 -12.25
C PHE A 124 0.60 18.37 -11.22
N MET A 125 1.87 18.72 -11.47
CA MET A 125 2.98 18.40 -10.56
C MET A 125 2.81 19.05 -9.19
N GLY A 126 2.37 20.31 -9.16
CA GLY A 126 2.12 21.03 -7.93
C GLY A 126 0.98 20.45 -7.12
N LEU A 127 -0.18 20.18 -7.75
CA LEU A 127 -1.33 19.53 -7.12
C LEU A 127 -0.98 18.12 -6.64
N PHE A 128 -0.21 17.36 -7.42
CA PHE A 128 0.27 16.04 -7.05
C PHE A 128 1.06 16.09 -5.74
N TYR A 129 2.05 16.98 -5.65
CA TYR A 129 2.85 17.13 -4.43
C TYR A 129 2.00 17.52 -3.22
N ILE A 130 1.08 18.48 -3.37
CA ILE A 130 0.22 18.92 -2.26
C ILE A 130 -0.66 17.77 -1.76
N VAL A 131 -1.31 17.05 -2.67
CA VAL A 131 -2.23 15.96 -2.29
C VAL A 131 -1.48 14.80 -1.65
N PHE A 132 -0.37 14.36 -2.26
CA PHE A 132 0.38 13.21 -1.73
C PHE A 132 1.16 13.53 -0.46
N SER A 133 1.68 14.74 -0.31
CA SER A 133 2.30 15.17 0.94
C SER A 133 1.28 15.25 2.08
N PHE A 134 0.05 15.70 1.79
CA PHE A 134 -1.05 15.70 2.77
C PHE A 134 -1.34 14.28 3.29
N PHE A 135 -1.48 13.29 2.42
CA PHE A 135 -1.69 11.91 2.85
C PHE A 135 -0.52 11.38 3.70
N LYS A 136 0.73 11.72 3.36
CA LYS A 136 1.90 11.36 4.16
C LYS A 136 1.90 12.03 5.53
N MET A 137 1.39 13.25 5.64
CA MET A 137 1.22 13.96 6.91
C MET A 137 0.11 13.36 7.77
N LEU A 138 -0.95 12.79 7.19
CA LEU A 138 -2.01 12.13 7.97
C LEU A 138 -1.48 10.91 8.75
N ASP A 139 -0.49 10.21 8.21
CA ASP A 139 0.18 9.10 8.91
C ASP A 139 1.60 9.47 9.35
N PHE A 140 1.69 10.48 10.18
CA PHE A 140 2.94 11.10 10.58
C PHE A 140 3.89 10.18 11.37
N LYS A 141 3.37 9.05 11.90
CA LYS A 141 4.19 8.03 12.59
C LYS A 141 4.54 6.87 11.64
N GLY A 142 3.59 6.37 10.90
CA GLY A 142 3.79 5.19 10.04
C GLY A 142 4.57 5.51 8.77
N PHE A 143 4.37 6.70 8.18
CA PHE A 143 5.08 7.10 6.98
C PHE A 143 6.62 7.10 7.14
N PRO A 144 7.25 7.78 8.12
CA PRO A 144 8.70 7.79 8.26
C PRO A 144 9.29 6.40 8.49
N GLU A 145 8.61 5.53 9.24
CA GLU A 145 9.05 4.14 9.47
C GLU A 145 9.06 3.33 8.18
N SER A 146 7.97 3.40 7.40
CA SER A 146 7.87 2.71 6.13
C SER A 146 8.84 3.27 5.09
N PHE A 147 8.98 4.60 5.03
CA PHE A 147 9.88 5.30 4.12
C PHE A 147 11.34 4.88 4.34
N ARG A 148 11.76 4.74 5.59
CA ARG A 148 13.11 4.24 5.95
C ARG A 148 13.40 2.83 5.45
N MET A 149 12.39 2.02 5.19
CA MET A 149 12.62 0.64 4.72
C MET A 149 13.17 0.60 3.29
N TYR A 150 12.85 1.57 2.45
CA TYR A 150 13.25 1.57 1.04
C TYR A 150 14.10 2.77 0.62
N ASP A 151 13.90 3.97 1.18
CA ASP A 151 14.66 5.15 0.79
C ASP A 151 16.09 5.12 1.34
N PRO A 152 17.12 5.27 0.47
CA PRO A 152 18.52 5.21 0.88
C PRO A 152 18.92 6.34 1.84
N LEU A 153 18.33 7.53 1.65
CA LEU A 153 18.65 8.70 2.47
C LEU A 153 17.96 8.62 3.83
N ALA A 154 16.70 8.22 3.87
CA ALA A 154 15.94 8.01 5.10
C ALA A 154 16.52 6.88 5.99
N LYS A 155 17.18 5.88 5.38
CA LYS A 155 17.94 4.85 6.11
C LYS A 155 19.11 5.43 6.89
N ARG A 156 19.83 6.40 6.31
CA ARG A 156 21.01 7.02 6.92
C ARG A 156 20.62 8.15 7.87
N LEU A 157 19.60 8.92 7.50
CA LEU A 157 19.12 10.09 8.22
C LEU A 157 17.63 9.92 8.55
N PRO A 158 17.29 9.33 9.71
CA PRO A 158 15.89 9.07 10.09
C PRO A 158 15.01 10.34 10.09
N ILE A 159 15.58 11.47 10.44
CA ILE A 159 14.87 12.77 10.47
C ILE A 159 14.37 13.20 9.08
N TYR A 160 15.05 12.75 8.01
CA TYR A 160 14.65 13.02 6.64
C TYR A 160 13.25 12.51 6.32
N GLY A 161 12.87 11.33 6.87
CA GLY A 161 11.52 10.80 6.69
C GLY A 161 10.43 11.70 7.28
N TRP A 162 10.73 12.44 8.34
CA TRP A 162 9.80 13.41 8.95
C TRP A 162 9.70 14.70 8.15
N ILE A 163 10.81 15.14 7.57
CA ILE A 163 10.90 16.40 6.81
C ILE A 163 10.38 16.22 5.38
N TYR A 164 10.45 15.01 4.84
CA TYR A 164 10.12 14.69 3.45
C TYR A 164 8.75 15.22 2.98
N PRO A 165 7.63 15.04 3.71
CA PRO A 165 6.34 15.57 3.30
C PRO A 165 6.32 17.11 3.23
N PHE A 166 7.08 17.80 4.09
CA PHE A 166 7.18 19.26 4.05
C PHE A 166 8.00 19.74 2.85
N ILE A 167 9.05 18.99 2.45
CA ILE A 167 9.79 19.27 1.22
C ILE A 167 8.85 19.16 0.03
N GLU A 168 8.07 18.09 -0.06
CA GLU A 168 7.08 17.91 -1.15
C GLU A 168 6.04 19.03 -1.17
N THR A 169 5.51 19.41 0.00
CA THR A 169 4.57 20.54 0.11
C THR A 169 5.20 21.83 -0.41
N GLY A 170 6.44 22.13 0.01
CA GLY A 170 7.17 23.29 -0.45
C GLY A 170 7.39 23.32 -1.96
N LEU A 171 7.81 22.19 -2.54
CA LEU A 171 7.96 22.02 -3.99
C LEU A 171 6.62 22.18 -4.71
N GLY A 172 5.52 21.60 -4.17
CA GLY A 172 4.19 21.76 -4.72
C GLY A 172 3.75 23.22 -4.77
N LEU A 173 3.96 23.98 -3.69
CA LEU A 173 3.66 25.41 -3.63
C LEU A 173 4.52 26.21 -4.60
N MET A 174 5.83 25.93 -4.70
CA MET A 174 6.72 26.61 -5.65
C MET A 174 6.24 26.44 -7.09
N LEU A 175 5.83 25.23 -7.48
CA LEU A 175 5.32 24.92 -8.81
C LEU A 175 3.98 25.60 -9.09
N LEU A 176 3.04 25.58 -8.14
CA LEU A 176 1.72 26.22 -8.29
C LEU A 176 1.82 27.74 -8.33
N MET A 177 2.71 28.34 -7.53
CA MET A 177 2.92 29.77 -7.49
C MET A 177 3.88 30.27 -8.58
N ARG A 178 4.40 29.37 -9.40
CA ARG A 178 5.41 29.70 -10.44
C ARG A 178 6.67 30.36 -9.87
N PHE A 179 7.03 30.03 -8.65
CA PHE A 179 8.19 30.58 -7.96
C PHE A 179 9.40 29.68 -8.19
N GLU A 180 10.49 30.24 -8.75
CA GLU A 180 11.76 29.54 -8.98
C GLU A 180 11.60 28.12 -9.58
N ILE A 181 10.82 28.02 -10.66
CA ILE A 181 10.44 26.75 -11.29
C ILE A 181 11.64 25.86 -11.58
N LYS A 182 12.75 26.43 -12.12
CA LYS A 182 13.97 25.66 -12.45
C LYS A 182 14.55 24.99 -11.20
N ILE A 183 14.62 25.72 -10.10
CA ILE A 183 15.13 25.19 -8.82
C ILE A 183 14.21 24.10 -8.30
N ALA A 184 12.89 24.33 -8.32
CA ALA A 184 11.91 23.36 -7.90
C ALA A 184 11.99 22.06 -8.72
N LEU A 185 12.15 22.13 -10.04
CA LEU A 185 12.29 20.97 -10.92
C LEU A 185 13.60 20.20 -10.66
N ILE A 186 14.72 20.90 -10.43
CA ILE A 186 16.00 20.27 -10.11
C ILE A 186 15.92 19.53 -8.77
N ILE A 187 15.36 20.17 -7.74
CA ILE A 187 15.17 19.53 -6.42
C ILE A 187 14.23 18.32 -6.55
N THR A 188 13.14 18.44 -7.34
CA THR A 188 12.26 17.32 -7.66
C THR A 188 13.03 16.14 -8.23
N LEU A 189 13.89 16.35 -9.23
CA LEU A 189 14.68 15.27 -9.84
C LEU A 189 15.64 14.62 -8.83
N ILE A 190 16.27 15.40 -7.97
CA ILE A 190 17.19 14.86 -6.94
C ILE A 190 16.42 14.03 -5.94
N VAL A 191 15.36 14.57 -5.35
CA VAL A 191 14.58 13.93 -4.29
C VAL A 191 13.91 12.67 -4.81
N LEU A 192 13.16 12.75 -5.92
CA LEU A 192 12.48 11.59 -6.49
C LEU A 192 13.47 10.60 -7.12
N GLY A 193 14.59 11.05 -7.65
CA GLY A 193 15.64 10.16 -8.17
C GLY A 193 16.22 9.26 -7.07
N ILE A 194 16.54 9.81 -5.89
CA ILE A 194 17.04 9.05 -4.74
C ILE A 194 15.99 8.03 -4.28
N THR A 195 14.74 8.47 -4.13
CA THR A 195 13.63 7.61 -3.71
C THR A 195 13.38 6.49 -4.73
N THR A 196 13.40 6.81 -6.04
CA THR A 196 13.19 5.83 -7.11
C THR A 196 14.26 4.74 -7.13
N ILE A 197 15.53 5.09 -6.89
CA ILE A 197 16.61 4.10 -6.76
C ILE A 197 16.30 3.12 -5.62
N GLY A 198 15.85 3.64 -4.48
CA GLY A 198 15.48 2.82 -3.32
C GLY A 198 14.29 1.90 -3.59
N VAL A 199 13.23 2.43 -4.20
CA VAL A 199 12.03 1.69 -4.59
C VAL A 199 12.37 0.60 -5.60
N THR A 200 13.14 0.92 -6.65
CA THR A 200 13.57 -0.04 -7.67
C THR A 200 14.37 -1.20 -7.05
N LYS A 201 15.29 -0.90 -6.15
CA LYS A 201 16.07 -1.94 -5.45
C LYS A 201 15.17 -2.84 -4.59
N THR A 202 14.15 -2.27 -3.98
CA THR A 202 13.18 -3.00 -3.16
C THR A 202 12.28 -3.90 -4.01
N LEU A 203 11.83 -3.41 -5.17
CA LEU A 203 11.06 -4.18 -6.16
C LEU A 203 11.86 -5.38 -6.69
N LEU A 204 13.11 -5.17 -7.08
CA LEU A 204 13.99 -6.23 -7.59
C LEU A 204 14.24 -7.33 -6.54
N ASN A 205 14.32 -6.96 -5.25
CA ASN A 205 14.52 -7.90 -4.16
C ASN A 205 13.23 -8.61 -3.70
N LYS A 206 12.10 -8.44 -4.40
CA LYS A 206 10.79 -9.04 -4.08
C LYS A 206 10.35 -8.89 -2.63
N LYS A 207 10.83 -7.88 -1.92
CA LYS A 207 10.38 -7.57 -0.56
C LYS A 207 9.08 -6.77 -0.66
N SER A 208 7.96 -7.39 -0.35
CA SER A 208 6.69 -6.66 -0.20
C SER A 208 6.74 -5.79 1.05
N ILE A 209 6.82 -4.48 0.86
CA ILE A 209 6.74 -3.51 1.94
C ILE A 209 5.35 -2.86 1.88
N ARG A 210 4.68 -2.74 3.01
CA ARG A 210 3.37 -2.05 3.08
C ARG A 210 3.55 -0.55 2.95
N CYS A 211 2.65 0.08 2.20
CA CYS A 211 2.70 1.52 1.94
C CYS A 211 2.20 2.39 3.08
N ALA A 212 2.94 3.45 3.33
CA ALA A 212 2.48 4.58 4.12
C ALA A 212 2.16 5.83 3.27
N CYS A 213 2.25 5.78 1.92
CA CYS A 213 2.04 6.96 1.07
C CYS A 213 0.62 7.51 1.14
N LEU A 214 -0.36 6.64 1.35
CA LEU A 214 -1.79 6.97 1.50
C LEU A 214 -2.31 6.65 2.90
N GLY A 215 -1.39 6.59 3.89
CA GLY A 215 -1.70 6.25 5.27
C GLY A 215 -2.02 4.76 5.47
N THR A 216 -2.20 4.36 6.72
CA THR A 216 -2.58 3.00 7.10
C THR A 216 -3.98 2.61 6.64
N ALA A 217 -4.76 3.57 6.13
CA ALA A 217 -6.13 3.38 5.68
C ALA A 217 -6.26 2.53 4.41
N LEU A 218 -5.21 2.46 3.57
CA LEU A 218 -5.23 1.73 2.31
C LEU A 218 -4.07 0.73 2.27
N LYS A 219 -4.40 -0.57 2.33
CA LYS A 219 -3.44 -1.68 2.22
C LYS A 219 -2.97 -1.87 0.78
N LEU A 220 -2.19 -0.92 0.25
CA LEU A 220 -1.66 -0.98 -1.12
C LEU A 220 -0.32 -1.72 -1.19
N PRO A 221 -0.04 -2.48 -2.27
CA PRO A 221 1.32 -2.90 -2.60
C PRO A 221 2.12 -1.66 -3.00
N MET A 222 2.95 -1.21 -2.06
CA MET A 222 3.60 0.09 -2.05
C MET A 222 4.50 0.43 -3.21
N THR A 223 5.32 -0.53 -3.51
CA THR A 223 6.50 -0.30 -4.33
C THR A 223 6.15 0.00 -5.78
N GLU A 224 5.10 -0.64 -6.31
CA GLU A 224 4.67 -0.46 -7.70
C GLU A 224 4.00 0.91 -7.89
N ALA A 225 3.13 1.32 -6.96
CA ALA A 225 2.44 2.61 -7.02
C ALA A 225 3.43 3.78 -6.94
N THR A 226 4.27 3.79 -5.91
CA THR A 226 5.30 4.84 -5.72
C THR A 226 6.29 4.89 -6.88
N PHE A 227 6.63 3.74 -7.47
CA PHE A 227 7.49 3.70 -8.65
C PHE A 227 6.83 4.41 -9.85
N ILE A 228 5.57 4.09 -10.13
CA ILE A 228 4.82 4.72 -11.24
C ILE A 228 4.68 6.23 -11.02
N GLU A 229 4.31 6.65 -9.82
CA GLU A 229 4.20 8.05 -9.43
C GLU A 229 5.50 8.81 -9.68
N ASN A 230 6.60 8.28 -9.16
CA ASN A 230 7.92 8.91 -9.29
C ASN A 230 8.36 8.99 -10.76
N VAL A 231 8.15 7.92 -11.55
CA VAL A 231 8.51 7.89 -12.97
C VAL A 231 7.75 8.96 -13.75
N ILE A 232 6.45 9.11 -13.52
CA ILE A 232 5.64 10.15 -14.16
C ILE A 232 6.18 11.54 -13.83
N MET A 233 6.42 11.82 -12.55
CA MET A 233 6.92 13.11 -12.08
C MET A 233 8.32 13.43 -12.61
N ILE A 234 9.21 12.45 -12.63
CA ILE A 234 10.58 12.60 -13.17
C ILE A 234 10.52 12.88 -14.67
N ALA A 235 9.70 12.14 -15.44
CA ALA A 235 9.55 12.35 -16.88
C ALA A 235 9.03 13.76 -17.19
N MET A 236 8.03 14.24 -16.42
CA MET A 236 7.50 15.59 -16.56
C MET A 236 8.56 16.66 -16.21
N ALA A 237 9.28 16.46 -15.10
CA ALA A 237 10.33 17.39 -14.69
C ALA A 237 11.47 17.51 -15.75
N ILE A 238 11.89 16.38 -16.32
CA ILE A 238 12.88 16.35 -17.42
C ILE A 238 12.34 17.09 -18.65
N SER A 239 11.10 16.77 -19.08
CA SER A 239 10.46 17.43 -20.22
C SER A 239 10.37 18.94 -20.05
N MET A 240 10.01 19.39 -18.84
CA MET A 240 9.96 20.82 -18.53
C MET A 240 11.34 21.47 -18.55
N LEU A 241 12.35 20.85 -17.94
CA LEU A 241 13.71 21.40 -17.93
C LEU A 241 14.32 21.48 -19.34
N THR A 242 14.08 20.51 -20.21
CA THR A 242 14.54 20.56 -21.60
C THR A 242 13.89 21.69 -22.36
N ASN A 243 12.61 21.95 -22.17
CA ASN A 243 11.92 23.09 -22.78
C ASN A 243 12.46 24.44 -22.27
N TYR A 244 12.85 24.53 -20.99
CA TYR A 244 13.46 25.75 -20.43
C TYR A 244 14.91 26.00 -20.87
N THR A 245 15.61 24.99 -21.39
CA THR A 245 16.99 25.14 -21.88
C THR A 245 17.07 25.47 -23.37
N VAL A 246 15.97 25.29 -24.11
CA VAL A 246 15.90 25.54 -25.56
C VAL A 246 15.38 26.96 -25.88
N VAL A 247 14.86 27.69 -24.90
CA VAL A 247 14.45 29.09 -24.99
C VAL A 247 15.51 29.98 -24.35
#